data_645ab958d9d9f471217c56895de3036a
#
_entry.id   645ab958d9d9f471217c56895de3036a
#
_cell.length_a   1.000
_cell.length_b   1.000
_cell.length_c   1.000
_cell.angle_alpha   90.00
_cell.angle_beta   90.00
_cell.angle_gamma   90.00
#
_symmetry.space_group_name_H-M   'P 1'
#
loop_
_entity.id
_entity.type
_entity.pdbx_description
1 polymer ?
#
loop_
_entity_poly.entity_id
_entity_poly.type
_entity_poly.pdbx_seq_one_letter_code
_entity_poly.pdbx_strand_id
1 'polypeptide(L)'
;MATPRRVAVVVGSLRKDSLNRKMAKAIDAMAPPSLSLEIVEIGQLPLYNQDDDANPPDASVAFKRKIAAADAVLFVTPEYNRSVPGVLKNAIDVASRPYGKSAWDGKPAGVISVSPGAIGGFGANHHLRQSLVFLNMPVLQQPEAYVGGAGDLFDEAGAVKKPDTKKFLDTFLAAFAAWVERTAKAPA
;
A
#
# COMPACT_ATOMS: atom_id res chain seq x y z
N MET A 1 -19.18 -14.50 13.26
CA MET A 1 -18.70 -13.30 12.52
C MET A 1 -17.77 -13.77 11.43
N ALA A 2 -17.78 -13.15 10.25
CA ALA A 2 -16.84 -13.49 9.18
C ALA A 2 -15.41 -13.12 9.60
N THR A 3 -14.43 -13.91 9.16
CA THR A 3 -13.00 -13.60 9.42
C THR A 3 -12.62 -12.33 8.68
N PRO A 4 -11.94 -11.36 9.32
CA PRO A 4 -11.48 -10.15 8.65
C PRO A 4 -10.55 -10.46 7.47
N ARG A 5 -10.66 -9.69 6.38
CA ARG A 5 -9.74 -9.78 5.25
C ARG A 5 -8.37 -9.24 5.64
N ARG A 6 -7.33 -10.01 5.36
CA ARG A 6 -5.94 -9.63 5.63
C ARG A 6 -5.44 -8.67 4.56
N VAL A 7 -5.03 -7.48 4.97
CA VAL A 7 -4.54 -6.42 4.06
C VAL A 7 -3.05 -6.18 4.33
N ALA A 8 -2.20 -6.43 3.33
CA ALA A 8 -0.81 -6.03 3.39
C ALA A 8 -0.70 -4.52 3.12
N VAL A 9 -0.20 -3.76 4.09
CA VAL A 9 0.06 -2.32 3.94
C VAL A 9 1.52 -2.12 3.56
N VAL A 10 1.77 -1.64 2.35
CA VAL A 10 3.12 -1.41 1.81
C VAL A 10 3.41 0.09 1.83
N VAL A 11 4.37 0.50 2.67
CA VAL A 11 4.74 1.91 2.86
C VAL A 11 5.95 2.27 2.02
N GLY A 12 5.79 3.18 1.07
CA GLY A 12 6.84 3.62 0.12
C GLY A 12 7.92 4.54 0.71
N SER A 13 8.15 4.52 2.02
CA SER A 13 9.10 5.41 2.68
C SER A 13 9.85 4.71 3.80
N LEU A 14 11.19 4.80 3.78
CA LEU A 14 12.07 4.26 4.81
C LEU A 14 12.50 5.29 5.86
N ARG A 15 12.03 6.53 5.79
CA ARG A 15 12.38 7.58 6.76
C ARG A 15 11.89 7.20 8.15
N LYS A 16 12.73 7.46 9.18
CA LYS A 16 12.38 7.26 10.60
C LYS A 16 11.07 7.99 10.96
N ASP A 17 10.94 9.27 10.57
CA ASP A 17 9.78 10.12 10.83
C ASP A 17 8.89 10.24 9.58
N SER A 18 8.60 9.10 8.95
CA SER A 18 7.82 9.06 7.71
C SER A 18 6.36 9.43 7.93
N LEU A 19 5.88 10.46 7.23
CA LEU A 19 4.46 10.84 7.18
C LEU A 19 3.60 9.70 6.62
N ASN A 20 4.14 8.93 5.68
CA ASN A 20 3.45 7.78 5.10
C ASN A 20 3.32 6.63 6.11
N ARG A 21 4.33 6.41 6.96
CA ARG A 21 4.22 5.43 8.05
C ARG A 21 3.25 5.89 9.14
N LYS A 22 3.22 7.19 9.46
CA LYS A 22 2.21 7.75 10.37
C LYS A 22 0.80 7.56 9.79
N MET A 23 0.61 7.82 8.49
CA MET A 23 -0.65 7.55 7.80
C MET A 23 -1.04 6.07 7.89
N ALA A 24 -0.12 5.15 7.61
CA ALA A 24 -0.38 3.71 7.67
C ALA A 24 -0.87 3.28 9.07
N LYS A 25 -0.27 3.81 10.14
CA LYS A 25 -0.72 3.55 11.51
C LYS A 25 -2.07 4.19 11.83
N ALA A 26 -2.31 5.41 11.35
CA ALA A 26 -3.58 6.09 11.57
C ALA A 26 -4.76 5.35 10.89
N ILE A 27 -4.58 4.89 9.65
CA ILE A 27 -5.61 4.12 8.95
C ILE A 27 -5.82 2.72 9.56
N ASP A 28 -4.79 2.11 10.14
CA ASP A 28 -4.94 0.86 10.88
C ASP A 28 -5.86 1.05 12.09
N ALA A 29 -5.65 2.11 12.87
CA ALA A 29 -6.52 2.47 13.99
C ALA A 29 -7.96 2.85 13.59
N MET A 30 -8.19 3.24 12.33
CA MET A 30 -9.49 3.62 11.76
C MET A 30 -10.14 2.50 10.95
N ALA A 31 -9.45 1.37 10.76
CA ALA A 31 -9.91 0.30 9.87
C ALA A 31 -11.24 -0.30 10.35
N PRO A 32 -12.19 -0.55 9.43
CA PRO A 32 -13.42 -1.25 9.78
C PRO A 32 -13.11 -2.70 10.21
N PRO A 33 -13.96 -3.30 11.09
CA PRO A 33 -13.72 -4.66 11.61
C PRO A 33 -13.62 -5.77 10.54
N SER A 34 -14.06 -5.49 9.32
CA SER A 34 -13.94 -6.42 8.18
C SER A 34 -12.53 -6.49 7.59
N LEU A 35 -11.63 -5.58 7.97
CA LEU A 35 -10.24 -5.55 7.51
C LEU A 35 -9.27 -5.71 8.68
N SER A 36 -8.21 -6.47 8.46
CA SER A 36 -7.06 -6.59 9.36
C SER A 36 -5.82 -6.12 8.60
N LEU A 37 -5.25 -4.98 9.00
CA LEU A 37 -4.13 -4.35 8.32
C LEU A 37 -2.80 -4.79 8.96
N GLU A 38 -1.82 -5.17 8.13
CA GLU A 38 -0.45 -5.46 8.56
C GLU A 38 0.55 -4.66 7.73
N ILE A 39 1.38 -3.82 8.36
CA ILE A 39 2.48 -3.14 7.65
C ILE A 39 3.55 -4.17 7.30
N VAL A 40 3.80 -4.34 6.01
CA VAL A 40 4.83 -5.22 5.47
C VAL A 40 6.08 -4.41 5.13
N GLU A 41 7.18 -4.70 5.84
CA GLU A 41 8.44 -3.97 5.70
C GLU A 41 9.13 -4.26 4.36
N ILE A 42 9.70 -3.21 3.75
CA ILE A 42 10.39 -3.29 2.46
C ILE A 42 11.85 -2.81 2.50
N GLY A 43 12.29 -2.30 3.65
CA GLY A 43 13.62 -1.67 3.78
C GLY A 43 14.80 -2.62 3.68
N GLN A 44 14.59 -3.91 3.91
CA GLN A 44 15.62 -4.94 3.85
C GLN A 44 15.70 -5.65 2.48
N LEU A 45 14.84 -5.29 1.53
CA LEU A 45 14.83 -5.92 0.22
C LEU A 45 16.06 -5.48 -0.58
N PRO A 46 16.89 -6.42 -1.07
CA PRO A 46 17.92 -6.09 -2.05
C PRO A 46 17.26 -5.57 -3.34
N LEU A 47 18.01 -4.85 -4.14
CA LEU A 47 17.55 -4.51 -5.48
C LEU A 47 17.29 -5.78 -6.26
N TYR A 48 16.14 -5.82 -6.94
CA TYR A 48 15.79 -6.95 -7.79
C TYR A 48 16.83 -7.14 -8.89
N ASN A 49 17.29 -8.37 -9.04
CA ASN A 49 18.11 -8.81 -10.15
C ASN A 49 17.54 -10.13 -10.68
N GLN A 50 17.33 -10.21 -11.99
CA GLN A 50 16.77 -11.40 -12.63
C GLN A 50 17.68 -12.64 -12.52
N ASP A 51 18.99 -12.45 -12.35
CA ASP A 51 19.94 -13.56 -12.16
C ASP A 51 19.66 -14.35 -10.88
N ASP A 52 18.99 -13.72 -9.91
CA ASP A 52 18.61 -14.35 -8.64
C ASP A 52 17.29 -15.14 -8.70
N ASP A 53 16.56 -15.12 -9.82
CA ASP A 53 15.22 -15.76 -9.92
C ASP A 53 15.23 -17.27 -9.60
N ALA A 54 16.35 -17.96 -9.90
CA ALA A 54 16.50 -19.38 -9.59
C ALA A 54 16.80 -19.64 -8.10
N ASN A 55 17.42 -18.68 -7.40
CA ASN A 55 17.77 -18.76 -5.98
C ASN A 55 17.62 -17.39 -5.31
N PRO A 56 16.38 -16.92 -5.10
CA PRO A 56 16.13 -15.57 -4.62
C PRO A 56 16.57 -15.37 -3.17
N PRO A 57 17.05 -14.17 -2.80
CA PRO A 57 17.43 -13.83 -1.43
C PRO A 57 16.28 -14.09 -0.42
N ASP A 58 16.63 -14.56 0.78
CA ASP A 58 15.66 -14.90 1.84
C ASP A 58 14.68 -13.76 2.14
N ALA A 59 15.15 -12.52 2.16
CA ALA A 59 14.30 -11.35 2.39
C ALA A 59 13.24 -11.20 1.29
N SER A 60 13.59 -11.47 0.03
CA SER A 60 12.68 -11.45 -1.11
C SER A 60 11.63 -12.56 -1.02
N VAL A 61 12.04 -13.77 -0.64
CA VAL A 61 11.15 -14.92 -0.42
C VAL A 61 10.16 -14.63 0.72
N ALA A 62 10.66 -14.12 1.85
CA ALA A 62 9.84 -13.79 3.01
C ALA A 62 8.82 -12.69 2.68
N PHE A 63 9.24 -11.62 2.00
CA PHE A 63 8.36 -10.55 1.56
C PHE A 63 7.27 -11.07 0.61
N LYS A 64 7.66 -11.79 -0.43
CA LYS A 64 6.74 -12.36 -1.41
C LYS A 64 5.70 -13.27 -0.75
N ARG A 65 6.11 -14.09 0.23
CA ARG A 65 5.21 -14.94 1.00
C ARG A 65 4.17 -14.13 1.78
N LYS A 66 4.56 -13.00 2.41
CA LYS A 66 3.63 -12.10 3.11
C LYS A 66 2.60 -11.50 2.17
N ILE A 67 3.03 -11.03 1.00
CA ILE A 67 2.13 -10.52 -0.03
C ILE A 67 1.18 -11.62 -0.53
N ALA A 68 1.70 -12.82 -0.80
CA ALA A 68 0.89 -13.95 -1.24
C ALA A 68 -0.20 -14.33 -0.23
N ALA A 69 0.12 -14.26 1.06
CA ALA A 69 -0.80 -14.60 2.16
C ALA A 69 -1.90 -13.55 2.40
N ALA A 70 -1.75 -12.32 1.91
CA ALA A 70 -2.75 -11.26 2.07
C ALA A 70 -3.92 -11.43 1.07
N ASP A 71 -5.11 -11.01 1.48
CA ASP A 71 -6.31 -10.98 0.63
C ASP A 71 -6.34 -9.73 -0.25
N ALA A 72 -5.73 -8.63 0.21
CA ALA A 72 -5.68 -7.34 -0.47
C ALA A 72 -4.39 -6.58 -0.14
N VAL A 73 -4.11 -5.50 -0.86
CA VAL A 73 -2.94 -4.65 -0.63
C VAL A 73 -3.35 -3.19 -0.56
N LEU A 74 -2.83 -2.47 0.43
CA LEU A 74 -2.97 -1.02 0.54
C LEU A 74 -1.59 -0.36 0.46
N PHE A 75 -1.37 0.41 -0.59
CA PHE A 75 -0.14 1.16 -0.78
C PHE A 75 -0.26 2.54 -0.16
N VAL A 76 0.74 2.93 0.65
CA VAL A 76 0.84 4.28 1.23
C VAL A 76 2.17 4.89 0.81
N THR A 77 2.16 5.86 -0.11
CA THR A 77 3.36 6.31 -0.82
C THR A 77 3.59 7.81 -0.75
N PRO A 78 4.84 8.28 -0.55
CA PRO A 78 5.22 9.64 -0.90
C PRO A 78 5.43 9.74 -2.42
N GLU A 79 5.73 10.94 -2.87
CA GLU A 79 6.15 11.22 -4.25
C GLU A 79 7.62 11.65 -4.25
N TYR A 80 8.46 10.99 -5.04
CA TYR A 80 9.83 11.40 -5.31
C TYR A 80 9.99 11.68 -6.80
N ASN A 81 10.41 12.91 -7.14
CA ASN A 81 10.65 13.32 -8.53
C ASN A 81 9.44 13.01 -9.45
N ARG A 82 8.21 13.33 -8.99
CA ARG A 82 6.95 13.07 -9.71
C ARG A 82 6.61 11.60 -9.95
N SER A 83 7.24 10.68 -9.21
CA SER A 83 7.05 9.25 -9.42
C SER A 83 7.03 8.46 -8.11
N VAL A 84 6.89 7.15 -8.25
CA VAL A 84 6.96 6.16 -7.17
C VAL A 84 8.39 6.15 -6.60
N PRO A 85 8.57 6.15 -5.26
CA PRO A 85 9.88 5.98 -4.65
C PRO A 85 10.57 4.69 -5.09
N GLY A 86 11.90 4.73 -5.30
CA GLY A 86 12.67 3.58 -5.76
C GLY A 86 12.50 2.34 -4.88
N VAL A 87 12.40 2.51 -3.55
CA VAL A 87 12.19 1.39 -2.61
C VAL A 87 10.84 0.71 -2.80
N LEU A 88 9.79 1.46 -3.13
CA LEU A 88 8.47 0.90 -3.39
C LEU A 88 8.44 0.22 -4.77
N LYS A 89 9.05 0.85 -5.77
CA LYS A 89 9.16 0.22 -7.10
C LYS A 89 9.93 -1.09 -7.01
N ASN A 90 11.05 -1.14 -6.26
CA ASN A 90 11.79 -2.37 -6.01
C ASN A 90 10.94 -3.45 -5.35
N ALA A 91 10.17 -3.12 -4.32
CA ALA A 91 9.28 -4.07 -3.66
C ALA A 91 8.23 -4.65 -4.64
N ILE A 92 7.70 -3.81 -5.54
CA ILE A 92 6.76 -4.23 -6.58
C ILE A 92 7.45 -5.22 -7.54
N ASP A 93 8.67 -4.94 -7.97
CA ASP A 93 9.42 -5.80 -8.87
C ASP A 93 9.76 -7.14 -8.21
N VAL A 94 10.28 -7.12 -6.98
CA VAL A 94 10.62 -8.34 -6.21
C VAL A 94 9.44 -9.30 -6.11
N ALA A 95 8.26 -8.84 -5.70
CA ALA A 95 7.12 -9.75 -5.51
C ALA A 95 6.40 -10.10 -6.82
N SER A 96 6.71 -9.44 -7.93
CA SER A 96 6.18 -9.77 -9.26
C SER A 96 6.93 -10.92 -9.94
N ARG A 97 8.09 -11.33 -9.41
CA ARG A 97 9.02 -12.27 -10.06
C ARG A 97 9.11 -13.63 -9.35
N PRO A 98 9.59 -14.69 -10.05
CA PRO A 98 9.84 -14.75 -11.49
C PRO A 98 8.57 -14.55 -12.33
N TYR A 99 8.74 -14.25 -13.62
CA TYR A 99 7.62 -14.00 -14.52
C TYR A 99 6.60 -15.15 -14.52
N GLY A 100 5.31 -14.81 -14.53
CA GLY A 100 4.22 -15.78 -14.42
C GLY A 100 3.92 -16.27 -12.99
N LYS A 101 4.70 -15.82 -11.97
CA LYS A 101 4.50 -16.18 -10.55
C LYS A 101 4.35 -14.95 -9.66
N SER A 102 3.70 -13.90 -10.16
CA SER A 102 3.47 -12.65 -9.41
C SER A 102 2.60 -12.91 -8.18
N ALA A 103 3.08 -12.46 -7.00
CA ALA A 103 2.28 -12.48 -5.77
C ALA A 103 1.18 -11.40 -5.75
N TRP A 104 1.24 -10.43 -6.67
CA TRP A 104 0.27 -9.36 -6.80
C TRP A 104 -0.98 -9.76 -7.58
N ASP A 105 -0.88 -10.77 -8.45
CA ASP A 105 -1.91 -11.14 -9.42
C ASP A 105 -3.30 -11.33 -8.82
N GLY A 106 -4.25 -10.58 -9.35
CA GLY A 106 -5.66 -10.63 -8.94
C GLY A 106 -5.98 -10.08 -7.55
N LYS A 107 -4.99 -9.50 -6.80
CA LYS A 107 -5.25 -8.93 -5.49
C LYS A 107 -5.87 -7.54 -5.58
N PRO A 108 -7.00 -7.29 -4.89
CA PRO A 108 -7.53 -5.94 -4.74
C PRO A 108 -6.50 -4.99 -4.15
N ALA A 109 -6.42 -3.78 -4.71
CA ALA A 109 -5.51 -2.77 -4.23
C ALA A 109 -6.19 -1.43 -3.96
N GLY A 110 -5.69 -0.70 -2.95
CA GLY A 110 -5.94 0.71 -2.71
C GLY A 110 -4.63 1.51 -2.73
N VAL A 111 -4.71 2.80 -3.04
CA VAL A 111 -3.54 3.68 -3.04
C VAL A 111 -3.87 4.96 -2.30
N ILE A 112 -3.07 5.29 -1.28
CA ILE A 112 -3.07 6.58 -0.59
C ILE A 112 -1.70 7.22 -0.83
N SER A 113 -1.65 8.40 -1.42
CA SER A 113 -0.41 9.18 -1.48
C SER A 113 -0.42 10.29 -0.44
N VAL A 114 0.74 10.52 0.22
CA VAL A 114 0.86 11.48 1.33
C VAL A 114 2.10 12.34 1.13
N SER A 115 1.92 13.66 1.10
CA SER A 115 3.00 14.61 0.89
C SER A 115 2.81 15.86 1.75
N PRO A 116 3.90 16.52 2.20
CA PRO A 116 3.80 17.87 2.79
C PRO A 116 3.38 18.92 1.76
N GLY A 117 3.58 18.66 0.46
CA GLY A 117 3.13 19.55 -0.63
C GLY A 117 1.62 19.47 -0.86
N ALA A 118 1.04 20.53 -1.43
CA ALA A 118 -0.40 20.67 -1.62
C ALA A 118 -1.01 19.62 -2.55
N ILE A 119 -0.24 19.15 -3.55
CA ILE A 119 -0.73 18.18 -4.57
C ILE A 119 -0.91 16.76 -4.01
N GLY A 120 -0.41 16.49 -2.79
CA GLY A 120 -0.66 15.22 -2.10
C GLY A 120 -0.03 13.98 -2.75
N GLY A 121 1.00 14.14 -3.60
CA GLY A 121 1.67 13.01 -4.25
C GLY A 121 0.90 12.44 -5.45
N PHE A 122 0.16 13.28 -6.15
CA PHE A 122 -0.66 12.91 -7.31
C PHE A 122 0.13 12.14 -8.39
N GLY A 123 1.35 12.60 -8.76
CA GLY A 123 2.16 11.94 -9.78
C GLY A 123 2.54 10.51 -9.39
N ALA A 124 2.98 10.30 -8.14
CA ALA A 124 3.30 8.96 -7.64
C ALA A 124 2.09 8.05 -7.59
N ASN A 125 0.92 8.57 -7.18
CA ASN A 125 -0.33 7.79 -7.14
C ASN A 125 -0.68 7.26 -8.53
N HIS A 126 -0.66 8.10 -9.56
CA HIS A 126 -0.97 7.70 -10.93
C HIS A 126 0.07 6.75 -11.53
N HIS A 127 1.38 7.01 -11.34
CA HIS A 127 2.43 6.09 -11.79
C HIS A 127 2.33 4.72 -11.12
N LEU A 128 1.97 4.69 -9.83
CA LEU A 128 1.74 3.43 -9.13
C LEU A 128 0.56 2.67 -9.74
N ARG A 129 -0.58 3.32 -9.94
CA ARG A 129 -1.78 2.71 -10.56
C ARG A 129 -1.46 2.09 -11.92
N GLN A 130 -0.66 2.76 -12.76
CA GLN A 130 -0.21 2.21 -14.04
C GLN A 130 0.58 0.90 -13.87
N SER A 131 1.48 0.84 -12.89
CA SER A 131 2.23 -0.40 -12.57
C SER A 131 1.29 -1.51 -12.11
N LEU A 132 0.30 -1.19 -11.28
CA LEU A 132 -0.67 -2.17 -10.75
C LEU A 132 -1.59 -2.73 -11.83
N VAL A 133 -1.92 -1.96 -12.86
CA VAL A 133 -2.67 -2.45 -14.04
C VAL A 133 -1.91 -3.58 -14.74
N PHE A 134 -0.60 -3.40 -14.99
CA PHE A 134 0.23 -4.45 -15.59
C PHE A 134 0.31 -5.72 -14.72
N LEU A 135 0.25 -5.57 -13.40
CA LEU A 135 0.29 -6.67 -12.44
C LEU A 135 -1.08 -7.35 -12.23
N ASN A 136 -2.09 -6.98 -13.03
CA ASN A 136 -3.46 -7.50 -12.93
C ASN A 136 -4.09 -7.31 -11.53
N MET A 137 -3.80 -6.20 -10.86
CA MET A 137 -4.40 -5.85 -9.58
C MET A 137 -5.65 -4.99 -9.82
N PRO A 138 -6.85 -5.41 -9.37
CA PRO A 138 -8.03 -4.56 -9.41
C PRO A 138 -7.90 -3.42 -8.38
N VAL A 139 -7.60 -2.21 -8.86
CA VAL A 139 -7.37 -1.03 -8.01
C VAL A 139 -8.68 -0.32 -7.72
N LEU A 140 -8.92 0.06 -6.45
CA LEU A 140 -10.03 0.95 -6.08
C LEU A 140 -9.91 2.26 -6.86
N GLN A 141 -10.94 2.58 -7.66
CA GLN A 141 -10.94 3.77 -8.50
C GLN A 141 -11.34 5.02 -7.73
N GLN A 142 -12.41 4.93 -6.91
CA GLN A 142 -12.94 6.06 -6.14
C GLN A 142 -13.29 5.64 -4.72
N PRO A 143 -13.02 6.57 -3.74
CA PRO A 143 -12.36 7.85 -3.91
C PRO A 143 -10.86 7.71 -4.15
N GLU A 144 -10.26 8.62 -4.93
CA GLU A 144 -8.80 8.74 -5.02
C GLU A 144 -8.27 9.46 -3.78
N ALA A 145 -7.15 8.99 -3.22
CA ALA A 145 -6.62 9.52 -1.97
C ALA A 145 -5.27 10.23 -2.17
N TYR A 146 -5.32 11.56 -2.25
CA TYR A 146 -4.18 12.47 -2.32
C TYR A 146 -4.14 13.34 -1.09
N VAL A 147 -3.33 12.99 -0.10
CA VAL A 147 -3.26 13.72 1.18
C VAL A 147 -2.12 14.73 1.14
N GLY A 148 -2.47 15.96 0.81
CA GLY A 148 -1.55 17.12 0.81
C GLY A 148 -1.46 17.81 2.17
N GLY A 149 -0.46 18.71 2.31
CA GLY A 149 -0.25 19.47 3.53
C GLY A 149 -0.02 18.61 4.78
N ALA A 150 0.58 17.44 4.60
CA ALA A 150 0.66 16.42 5.65
C ALA A 150 1.72 16.70 6.74
N GLY A 151 2.50 17.79 6.61
CA GLY A 151 3.53 18.14 7.60
C GLY A 151 3.00 18.32 9.02
N ASP A 152 1.77 18.81 9.14
CA ASP A 152 1.07 19.09 10.40
C ASP A 152 -0.25 18.30 10.52
N LEU A 153 -0.32 17.14 9.92
CA LEU A 153 -1.54 16.35 9.86
C LEU A 153 -1.79 15.51 11.11
N PHE A 154 -0.73 15.09 11.79
CA PHE A 154 -0.81 14.15 12.91
C PHE A 154 -0.52 14.84 14.24
N ASP A 155 -1.21 14.40 15.30
CA ASP A 155 -0.86 14.77 16.67
C ASP A 155 0.30 13.92 17.22
N GLU A 156 0.66 14.14 18.49
CA GLU A 156 1.75 13.39 19.15
C GLU A 156 1.44 11.90 19.31
N ALA A 157 0.16 11.54 19.41
CA ALA A 157 -0.29 10.15 19.46
C ALA A 157 -0.36 9.48 18.08
N GLY A 158 -0.15 10.26 16.99
CA GLY A 158 -0.20 9.79 15.61
C GLY A 158 -1.60 9.78 14.99
N ALA A 159 -2.59 10.33 15.67
CA ALA A 159 -3.94 10.47 15.13
C ALA A 159 -4.05 11.66 14.17
N VAL A 160 -4.98 11.56 13.22
CA VAL A 160 -5.24 12.63 12.23
C VAL A 160 -5.98 13.78 12.93
N LYS A 161 -5.37 14.97 12.97
CA LYS A 161 -5.91 16.16 13.63
C LYS A 161 -7.09 16.80 12.90
N LYS A 162 -7.07 16.80 11.55
CA LYS A 162 -8.03 17.53 10.73
C LYS A 162 -9.31 16.72 10.54
N PRO A 163 -10.49 17.20 11.03
CA PRO A 163 -11.75 16.45 10.95
C PRO A 163 -12.15 16.07 9.52
N ASP A 164 -11.97 16.99 8.56
CA ASP A 164 -12.31 16.74 7.16
C ASP A 164 -11.43 15.63 6.54
N THR A 165 -10.13 15.64 6.86
CA THR A 165 -9.21 14.57 6.41
C THR A 165 -9.58 13.24 7.06
N LYS A 166 -9.93 13.24 8.35
CA LYS A 166 -10.39 12.03 9.04
C LYS A 166 -11.65 11.48 8.37
N LYS A 167 -12.67 12.31 8.16
CA LYS A 167 -13.91 11.93 7.47
C LYS A 167 -13.65 11.38 6.06
N PHE A 168 -12.72 12.00 5.33
CA PHE A 168 -12.32 11.52 4.01
C PHE A 168 -11.68 10.13 4.10
N LEU A 169 -10.77 9.90 5.06
CA LEU A 169 -10.13 8.61 5.27
C LEU A 169 -11.14 7.53 5.70
N ASP A 170 -12.12 7.85 6.55
CA ASP A 170 -13.22 6.96 6.90
C ASP A 170 -14.00 6.53 5.63
N THR A 171 -14.31 7.50 4.75
CA THR A 171 -15.00 7.22 3.47
C THR A 171 -14.14 6.33 2.56
N PHE A 172 -12.84 6.61 2.46
CA PHE A 172 -11.92 5.81 1.68
C PHE A 172 -11.83 4.36 2.21
N LEU A 173 -11.68 4.19 3.52
CA LEU A 173 -11.58 2.87 4.15
C LEU A 173 -12.86 2.06 3.98
N ALA A 174 -14.03 2.69 4.10
CA ALA A 174 -15.31 2.03 3.85
C ALA A 174 -15.43 1.57 2.37
N ALA A 175 -15.06 2.43 1.42
CA ALA A 175 -15.06 2.09 0.00
C ALA A 175 -14.03 0.99 -0.32
N PHE A 176 -12.85 1.03 0.30
CA PHE A 176 -11.82 0.00 0.13
C PHE A 176 -12.26 -1.34 0.69
N ALA A 177 -12.90 -1.37 1.86
CA ALA A 177 -13.46 -2.60 2.44
C ALA A 177 -14.51 -3.22 1.51
N ALA A 178 -15.45 -2.43 1.00
CA ALA A 178 -16.44 -2.89 0.04
C ALA A 178 -15.82 -3.38 -1.28
N TRP A 179 -14.74 -2.71 -1.73
CA TRP A 179 -13.97 -3.13 -2.90
C TRP A 179 -13.31 -4.48 -2.69
N VAL A 180 -12.64 -4.67 -1.55
CA VAL A 180 -11.99 -5.94 -1.18
C VAL A 180 -13.02 -7.07 -1.13
N GLU A 181 -14.16 -6.90 -0.47
CA GLU A 181 -15.20 -7.92 -0.40
C GLU A 181 -15.73 -8.33 -1.78
N ARG A 182 -15.85 -7.37 -2.70
CA ARG A 182 -16.37 -7.63 -4.06
C ARG A 182 -15.35 -8.30 -4.96
N THR A 183 -14.05 -8.05 -4.78
CA THR A 183 -13.02 -8.39 -5.77
C THR A 183 -11.96 -9.36 -5.26
N ALA A 184 -11.83 -9.58 -3.95
CA ALA A 184 -10.93 -10.58 -3.42
C ALA A 184 -11.40 -11.99 -3.82
N LYS A 185 -10.44 -12.87 -4.12
CA LYS A 185 -10.73 -14.30 -4.29
C LYS A 185 -11.36 -14.85 -3.01
N ALA A 186 -12.23 -15.85 -3.15
CA ALA A 186 -12.74 -16.57 -1.98
C ALA A 186 -11.57 -17.07 -1.13
N PRO A 187 -11.70 -17.08 0.22
CA PRO A 187 -10.71 -17.73 1.08
C PRO A 187 -10.51 -19.19 0.64
N ALA A 188 -9.24 -19.60 0.53
CA ALA A 188 -8.89 -20.97 0.21
C ALA A 188 -9.24 -21.92 1.39
#